data_676d17b1da18737dc3eba61b328ed5b8
#
_entry.id   676d17b1da18737dc3eba61b328ed5b8
#
_cell.length_a   1.000
_cell.length_b   1.000
_cell.length_c   1.000
_cell.angle_alpha   90.00
_cell.angle_beta   90.00
_cell.angle_gamma   90.00
#
_symmetry.space_group_name_H-M   'P 1'
#
loop_
_entity.id
_entity.type
_entity.pdbx_description
1 polymer ?
#
loop_
_entity_poly.entity_id
_entity_poly.type
_entity_poly.pdbx_seq_one_letter_code
_entity_poly.pdbx_strand_id
1 'polypeptide(L)'
;MQGQNSIKCTTSEINKKYFEEHPEAKKEREWLNKKSRLAEFNKTAVSTSITIPIVFHVNDPANPQKVTLAQVQSAVDILNEDFNGLNPEFNSLRPEFQGIASNFEINFCLASIDPDGNSTNGITYHYNSYNGREPNGSGGAVKGVSVWPCDKYLNVWI
;
A
#
# COMPACT_ATOMS: atom_id res chain seq x y z
N MET A 1 14.80 -36.69 -8.64
CA MET A 1 14.25 -35.38 -9.05
C MET A 1 13.28 -34.94 -7.94
N GLN A 2 13.70 -34.02 -7.10
CA GLN A 2 12.83 -33.47 -6.06
C GLN A 2 11.97 -32.38 -6.72
N GLY A 3 10.64 -32.57 -6.69
CA GLY A 3 9.70 -31.59 -7.19
C GLY A 3 9.80 -30.30 -6.37
N GLN A 4 10.07 -29.18 -7.05
CA GLN A 4 9.94 -27.87 -6.46
C GLN A 4 8.46 -27.67 -6.07
N ASN A 5 8.18 -27.59 -4.78
CA ASN A 5 6.89 -27.10 -4.29
C ASN A 5 6.75 -25.63 -4.73
N SER A 6 6.02 -25.40 -5.80
CA SER A 6 5.65 -24.04 -6.20
C SER A 6 4.78 -23.45 -5.09
N ILE A 7 5.27 -22.39 -4.46
CA ILE A 7 4.46 -21.59 -3.53
C ILE A 7 3.34 -20.97 -4.36
N LYS A 8 2.12 -21.48 -4.20
CA LYS A 8 0.94 -20.89 -4.84
C LYS A 8 0.59 -19.58 -4.17
N CYS A 9 0.31 -18.55 -4.97
CA CYS A 9 -0.25 -17.32 -4.46
C CYS A 9 -1.64 -17.59 -3.87
N THR A 10 -1.81 -17.40 -2.57
CA THR A 10 -3.05 -17.65 -1.83
C THR A 10 -3.99 -16.45 -1.78
N THR A 11 -3.63 -15.33 -2.41
CA THR A 11 -4.39 -14.07 -2.37
C THR A 11 -5.86 -14.25 -2.77
N SER A 12 -6.13 -15.03 -3.82
CA SER A 12 -7.50 -15.26 -4.28
C SER A 12 -8.34 -16.04 -3.27
N GLU A 13 -7.73 -17.03 -2.60
CA GLU A 13 -8.41 -17.84 -1.59
C GLU A 13 -8.69 -17.02 -0.32
N ILE A 14 -7.72 -16.22 0.11
CA ILE A 14 -7.86 -15.31 1.26
C ILE A 14 -8.92 -14.26 0.98
N ASN A 15 -8.92 -13.63 -0.18
CA ASN A 15 -9.94 -12.66 -0.57
C ASN A 15 -11.34 -13.27 -0.61
N LYS A 16 -11.47 -14.51 -1.14
CA LYS A 16 -12.75 -15.20 -1.18
C LYS A 16 -13.29 -15.40 0.23
N LYS A 17 -12.47 -15.94 1.14
CA LYS A 17 -12.84 -16.15 2.55
C LYS A 17 -13.19 -14.83 3.23
N TYR A 18 -12.39 -13.79 3.03
CA TYR A 18 -12.65 -12.46 3.58
C TYR A 18 -14.01 -11.91 3.15
N PHE A 19 -14.37 -12.03 1.88
CA PHE A 19 -15.66 -11.55 1.38
C PHE A 19 -16.86 -12.44 1.79
N GLU A 20 -16.64 -13.69 2.13
CA GLU A 20 -17.65 -14.56 2.73
C GLU A 20 -17.93 -14.14 4.19
N GLU A 21 -16.89 -13.76 4.93
CA GLU A 21 -16.98 -13.29 6.32
C GLU A 21 -17.43 -11.81 6.41
N HIS A 22 -17.16 -10.99 5.36
CA HIS A 22 -17.44 -9.55 5.29
C HIS A 22 -18.24 -9.18 4.02
N PRO A 23 -19.51 -9.48 3.96
CA PRO A 23 -20.35 -9.20 2.78
C PRO A 23 -20.47 -7.69 2.47
N GLU A 24 -20.32 -6.82 3.46
CA GLU A 24 -20.27 -5.36 3.30
C GLU A 24 -19.05 -4.94 2.47
N ALA A 25 -17.87 -5.49 2.73
CA ALA A 25 -16.64 -5.20 1.99
C ALA A 25 -16.75 -5.66 0.52
N LYS A 26 -17.47 -6.75 0.27
CA LYS A 26 -17.77 -7.19 -1.10
C LYS A 26 -18.64 -6.18 -1.85
N LYS A 27 -19.70 -5.67 -1.22
CA LYS A 27 -20.59 -4.64 -1.80
C LYS A 27 -19.83 -3.34 -2.09
N GLU A 28 -18.97 -2.92 -1.18
CA GLU A 28 -18.12 -1.74 -1.35
C GLU A 28 -17.19 -1.91 -2.55
N ARG A 29 -16.54 -3.06 -2.69
CA ARG A 29 -15.67 -3.36 -3.83
C ARG A 29 -16.44 -3.38 -5.16
N GLU A 30 -17.62 -3.96 -5.19
CA GLU A 30 -18.49 -3.95 -6.36
C GLU A 30 -18.91 -2.53 -6.75
N TRP A 31 -19.24 -1.69 -5.74
CA TRP A 31 -19.57 -0.28 -5.94
C TRP A 31 -18.37 0.52 -6.50
N LEU A 32 -17.17 0.34 -5.94
CA LEU A 32 -15.93 0.95 -6.43
C LEU A 32 -15.64 0.54 -7.89
N ASN A 33 -15.76 -0.76 -8.20
CA ASN A 33 -15.57 -1.25 -9.56
C ASN A 33 -16.58 -0.66 -10.54
N LYS A 34 -17.83 -0.48 -10.11
CA LYS A 34 -18.87 0.18 -10.94
C LYS A 34 -18.54 1.65 -11.16
N LYS A 35 -18.12 2.37 -10.12
CA LYS A 35 -17.69 3.78 -10.24
C LYS A 35 -16.47 3.96 -11.13
N SER A 36 -15.48 3.11 -10.99
CA SER A 36 -14.27 3.13 -11.82
C SER A 36 -14.62 2.98 -13.31
N ARG A 37 -15.48 2.02 -13.66
CA ARG A 37 -15.96 1.85 -15.05
C ARG A 37 -16.73 3.06 -15.57
N LEU A 38 -17.53 3.71 -14.74
CA LEU A 38 -18.26 4.92 -15.13
C LEU A 38 -17.32 6.13 -15.30
N ALA A 39 -16.24 6.21 -14.52
CA ALA A 39 -15.23 7.25 -14.64
C ALA A 39 -14.43 7.13 -15.96
N GLU A 40 -14.24 5.93 -16.48
CA GLU A 40 -13.61 5.73 -17.79
C GLU A 40 -14.40 6.39 -18.94
N PHE A 41 -15.73 6.48 -18.81
CA PHE A 41 -16.58 7.15 -19.82
C PHE A 41 -16.60 8.67 -19.69
N ASN A 42 -16.25 9.22 -18.54
CA ASN A 42 -16.28 10.65 -18.25
C ASN A 42 -14.86 11.25 -18.14
N LYS A 43 -13.96 10.87 -19.03
CA LYS A 43 -12.60 11.44 -19.10
C LYS A 43 -12.62 12.93 -19.48
N THR A 44 -13.07 13.75 -18.57
CA THR A 44 -12.62 15.13 -18.50
C THR A 44 -11.30 15.11 -17.74
N ALA A 45 -10.19 15.23 -18.45
CA ALA A 45 -8.88 15.29 -17.85
C ALA A 45 -8.78 16.54 -16.97
N VAL A 46 -9.13 16.40 -15.70
CA VAL A 46 -8.68 17.32 -14.67
C VAL A 46 -7.36 16.75 -14.17
N SER A 47 -6.26 17.29 -14.69
CA SER A 47 -4.93 17.04 -14.15
C SER A 47 -4.87 17.67 -12.76
N THR A 48 -5.27 16.91 -11.75
CA THR A 48 -5.05 17.24 -10.35
C THR A 48 -4.09 16.22 -9.79
N SER A 49 -2.86 16.65 -9.53
CA SER A 49 -1.90 15.84 -8.81
C SER A 49 -2.51 15.44 -7.46
N ILE A 50 -2.51 14.16 -7.16
CA ILE A 50 -3.03 13.59 -5.91
C ILE A 50 -1.84 13.32 -4.99
N THR A 51 -1.92 13.79 -3.74
CA THR A 51 -0.92 13.46 -2.72
C THR A 51 -1.53 12.50 -1.70
N ILE A 52 -0.87 11.35 -1.48
CA ILE A 52 -1.30 10.31 -0.57
C ILE A 52 -0.37 10.29 0.65
N PRO A 53 -0.87 10.58 1.86
CA PRO A 53 -0.08 10.44 3.07
C PRO A 53 0.16 8.96 3.40
N ILE A 54 1.42 8.60 3.69
CA ILE A 54 1.82 7.25 4.09
C ILE A 54 2.17 7.24 5.57
N VAL A 55 1.75 6.19 6.27
CA VAL A 55 2.23 5.85 7.60
C VAL A 55 2.91 4.48 7.57
N PHE A 56 4.09 4.40 8.17
CA PHE A 56 4.84 3.16 8.33
C PHE A 56 4.69 2.63 9.75
N HIS A 57 4.17 1.42 9.87
CA HIS A 57 4.01 0.69 11.12
C HIS A 57 5.16 -0.31 11.26
N VAL A 58 6.14 0.04 12.06
CA VAL A 58 7.30 -0.83 12.34
C VAL A 58 6.97 -1.75 13.50
N ASN A 59 7.00 -3.05 13.26
CA ASN A 59 6.69 -4.06 14.28
C ASN A 59 7.90 -4.98 14.49
N ASP A 60 8.83 -4.56 15.32
CA ASP A 60 9.95 -5.38 15.77
C ASP A 60 9.97 -5.40 17.31
N PRO A 61 9.62 -6.53 17.95
CA PRO A 61 9.60 -6.63 19.40
C PRO A 61 10.99 -6.52 20.04
N ALA A 62 12.05 -6.78 19.27
CA ALA A 62 13.42 -6.74 19.79
C ALA A 62 14.06 -5.35 19.58
N ASN A 63 13.79 -4.71 18.46
CA ASN A 63 14.36 -3.40 18.12
C ASN A 63 13.50 -2.66 17.10
N PRO A 64 12.37 -2.04 17.51
CA PRO A 64 11.50 -1.32 16.59
C PRO A 64 12.19 -0.10 15.96
N GLN A 65 13.20 0.48 16.60
CA GLN A 65 13.94 1.64 16.06
C GLN A 65 14.99 1.24 15.00
N LYS A 66 15.01 -0.01 14.57
CA LYS A 66 15.89 -0.50 13.51
C LYS A 66 15.61 0.18 12.16
N VAL A 67 14.37 0.59 11.93
CA VAL A 67 13.98 1.34 10.74
C VAL A 67 14.05 2.83 11.05
N THR A 68 14.91 3.52 10.34
CA THR A 68 15.15 4.97 10.53
C THR A 68 14.25 5.82 9.64
N LEU A 69 14.02 7.08 10.02
CA LEU A 69 13.30 8.04 9.20
C LEU A 69 13.94 8.19 7.80
N ALA A 70 15.26 8.17 7.70
CA ALA A 70 15.96 8.28 6.42
C ALA A 70 15.64 7.09 5.47
N GLN A 71 15.55 5.87 6.00
CA GLN A 71 15.17 4.70 5.21
C GLN A 71 13.72 4.79 4.71
N VAL A 72 12.81 5.22 5.57
CA VAL A 72 11.41 5.40 5.23
C VAL A 72 11.24 6.53 4.20
N GLN A 73 11.95 7.64 4.37
CA GLN A 73 11.94 8.75 3.41
C GLN A 73 12.47 8.28 2.05
N SER A 74 13.57 7.53 2.02
CA SER A 74 14.10 6.97 0.77
C SER A 74 13.11 6.07 0.04
N ALA A 75 12.30 5.29 0.78
CA ALA A 75 11.24 4.48 0.17
C ALA A 75 10.14 5.34 -0.45
N VAL A 76 9.76 6.45 0.20
CA VAL A 76 8.78 7.40 -0.34
C VAL A 76 9.34 8.12 -1.58
N ASP A 77 10.61 8.49 -1.57
CA ASP A 77 11.27 9.15 -2.70
C ASP A 77 11.27 8.23 -3.94
N ILE A 78 11.62 6.95 -3.76
CA ILE A 78 11.58 5.93 -4.83
C ILE A 78 10.15 5.76 -5.36
N LEU A 79 9.13 5.67 -4.49
CA LEU A 79 7.73 5.61 -4.92
C LEU A 79 7.36 6.82 -5.79
N ASN A 80 7.80 8.01 -5.41
CA ASN A 80 7.53 9.23 -6.18
C ASN A 80 8.25 9.22 -7.53
N GLU A 81 9.48 8.70 -7.60
CA GLU A 81 10.19 8.52 -8.86
C GLU A 81 9.44 7.56 -9.79
N ASP A 82 9.03 6.40 -9.27
CA ASP A 82 8.36 5.35 -10.04
C ASP A 82 6.99 5.79 -10.56
N PHE A 83 6.15 6.36 -9.68
CA PHE A 83 4.80 6.77 -10.05
C PHE A 83 4.75 7.98 -10.98
N ASN A 84 5.80 8.81 -10.98
CA ASN A 84 5.90 9.96 -11.88
C ASN A 84 6.79 9.69 -13.12
N GLY A 85 7.26 8.45 -13.31
CA GLY A 85 8.07 8.05 -14.46
C GLY A 85 9.43 8.76 -14.51
N LEU A 86 9.99 9.09 -13.34
CA LEU A 86 11.29 9.78 -13.21
C LEU A 86 12.46 8.80 -13.02
N ASN A 87 12.18 7.52 -12.80
CA ASN A 87 13.18 6.48 -12.67
C ASN A 87 13.92 6.22 -13.99
N PRO A 88 15.18 5.79 -13.97
CA PRO A 88 15.97 5.53 -15.17
C PRO A 88 15.34 4.45 -16.09
N GLU A 89 14.66 3.46 -15.51
CA GLU A 89 14.02 2.36 -16.22
C GLU A 89 12.88 2.82 -17.10
N PHE A 90 12.19 3.90 -16.73
CA PHE A 90 11.10 4.46 -17.54
C PHE A 90 11.56 4.90 -18.93
N ASN A 91 12.80 5.38 -19.03
CA ASN A 91 13.38 5.80 -20.31
C ASN A 91 13.95 4.61 -21.13
N SER A 92 14.06 3.43 -20.53
CA SER A 92 14.61 2.21 -21.14
C SER A 92 13.59 1.10 -21.35
N LEU A 93 12.32 1.46 -21.35
CA LEU A 93 11.21 0.53 -21.61
C LEU A 93 11.34 -0.14 -22.97
N ARG A 94 11.01 -1.43 -23.00
CA ARG A 94 10.92 -2.16 -24.26
C ARG A 94 9.88 -1.50 -25.19
N PRO A 95 10.10 -1.50 -26.53
CA PRO A 95 9.23 -0.82 -27.48
C PRO A 95 7.74 -1.16 -27.35
N GLU A 96 7.44 -2.41 -26.96
CA GLU A 96 6.06 -2.88 -26.80
C GLU A 96 5.30 -2.17 -25.68
N PHE A 97 6.02 -1.61 -24.68
CA PHE A 97 5.43 -0.95 -23.52
C PHE A 97 5.49 0.57 -23.57
N GLN A 98 6.29 1.16 -24.48
CA GLN A 98 6.46 2.61 -24.57
C GLN A 98 5.14 3.34 -24.85
N GLY A 99 4.28 2.75 -25.69
CA GLY A 99 2.99 3.35 -26.05
C GLY A 99 1.90 3.31 -24.96
N ILE A 100 2.12 2.54 -23.90
CA ILE A 100 1.18 2.40 -22.79
C ILE A 100 1.74 2.89 -21.45
N ALA A 101 3.02 3.27 -21.45
CA ALA A 101 3.66 3.85 -20.28
C ALA A 101 3.12 5.26 -20.02
N SER A 102 2.82 5.55 -18.77
CA SER A 102 2.29 6.85 -18.35
C SER A 102 2.75 7.16 -16.93
N ASN A 103 2.90 8.44 -16.61
CA ASN A 103 2.96 8.84 -15.22
C ASN A 103 1.53 8.93 -14.65
N PHE A 104 1.40 8.71 -13.34
CA PHE A 104 0.09 8.70 -12.70
C PHE A 104 -0.27 10.03 -12.03
N GLU A 105 0.66 11.00 -11.99
CA GLU A 105 0.52 12.27 -11.26
C GLU A 105 0.11 12.07 -9.79
N ILE A 106 0.52 10.93 -9.22
CA ILE A 106 0.33 10.58 -7.81
C ILE A 106 1.63 10.83 -7.08
N ASN A 107 1.55 11.59 -5.98
CA ASN A 107 2.66 11.84 -5.09
C ASN A 107 2.39 11.19 -3.74
N PHE A 108 3.44 10.77 -3.08
CA PHE A 108 3.40 10.22 -1.74
C PHE A 108 4.17 11.12 -0.79
N CYS A 109 3.70 11.26 0.43
CA CYS A 109 4.43 11.95 1.49
C CYS A 109 4.28 11.20 2.81
N LEU A 110 5.22 11.36 3.72
CA LEU A 110 5.02 10.87 5.09
C LEU A 110 3.87 11.64 5.74
N ALA A 111 3.02 10.94 6.48
CA ALA A 111 1.97 11.57 7.26
C ALA A 111 2.59 12.54 8.28
N SER A 112 2.12 13.77 8.30
CA SER A 112 2.56 14.81 9.23
C SER A 112 1.58 15.04 10.40
N ILE A 113 0.38 14.48 10.28
CA ILE A 113 -0.67 14.53 11.30
C ILE A 113 -1.20 13.10 11.49
N ASP A 114 -1.38 12.69 12.74
CA ASP A 114 -1.96 11.39 13.09
C ASP A 114 -3.50 11.43 13.08
N PRO A 115 -4.21 10.31 13.25
CA PRO A 115 -5.68 10.29 13.30
C PRO A 115 -6.31 11.13 14.40
N ASP A 116 -5.57 11.40 15.49
CA ASP A 116 -6.03 12.19 16.62
C ASP A 116 -5.73 13.70 16.47
N GLY A 117 -5.09 14.08 15.35
CA GLY A 117 -4.75 15.46 15.03
C GLY A 117 -3.41 15.94 15.58
N ASN A 118 -2.57 15.05 16.12
CA ASN A 118 -1.25 15.39 16.61
C ASN A 118 -0.20 15.35 15.51
N SER A 119 0.89 16.09 15.70
CA SER A 119 2.05 16.05 14.79
C SER A 119 2.75 14.70 14.86
N THR A 120 3.13 14.17 13.69
CA THR A 120 3.85 12.89 13.52
C THR A 120 4.91 13.01 12.44
N ASN A 121 5.85 12.07 12.42
CA ASN A 121 6.82 11.89 11.33
C ASN A 121 6.42 10.75 10.36
N GLY A 122 5.20 10.23 10.47
CA GLY A 122 4.69 9.17 9.62
C GLY A 122 5.23 7.77 9.95
N ILE A 123 5.85 7.58 11.13
CA ILE A 123 6.34 6.27 11.59
C ILE A 123 5.73 5.97 12.95
N THR A 124 5.18 4.78 13.11
CA THR A 124 4.73 4.25 14.39
C THR A 124 5.52 3.01 14.75
N TYR A 125 5.86 2.85 16.01
CA TYR A 125 6.65 1.72 16.50
C TYR A 125 5.79 0.85 17.42
N HIS A 126 5.74 -0.44 17.11
CA HIS A 126 4.94 -1.42 17.84
C HIS A 126 5.85 -2.51 18.42
N TYR A 127 5.63 -2.84 19.68
CA TYR A 127 6.43 -3.82 20.46
C TYR A 127 5.67 -5.12 20.64
N ASN A 128 4.99 -5.60 19.59
CA ASN A 128 4.21 -6.81 19.66
C ASN A 128 5.05 -8.04 19.29
N SER A 129 4.83 -9.14 19.97
CA SER A 129 5.44 -10.44 19.64
C SER A 129 4.99 -11.03 18.30
N TYR A 130 4.06 -10.39 17.62
CA TYR A 130 3.58 -10.78 16.29
C TYR A 130 4.48 -10.21 15.21
N ASN A 131 5.36 -11.03 14.67
CA ASN A 131 6.36 -10.65 13.68
C ASN A 131 5.85 -10.64 12.22
N GLY A 132 4.55 -10.53 12.00
CA GLY A 132 3.95 -10.38 10.66
C GLY A 132 4.19 -11.51 9.65
N ARG A 133 4.94 -12.55 10.04
CA ARG A 133 5.33 -13.67 9.17
C ARG A 133 4.37 -14.86 9.18
N GLU A 134 3.34 -14.83 10.02
CA GLU A 134 2.41 -15.94 10.12
C GLU A 134 1.42 -15.92 8.94
N PRO A 135 1.50 -16.90 8.02
CA PRO A 135 0.54 -17.00 6.91
C PRO A 135 -0.90 -17.24 7.38
N ASN A 136 -1.08 -17.64 8.65
CA ASN A 136 -2.32 -18.16 9.20
C ASN A 136 -3.08 -17.21 10.12
N GLY A 137 -2.99 -15.90 9.94
CA GLY A 137 -3.95 -14.99 10.54
C GLY A 137 -3.46 -14.08 11.68
N SER A 138 -2.24 -14.26 12.22
CA SER A 138 -1.71 -13.36 13.26
C SER A 138 -1.36 -11.96 12.70
N GLY A 139 -1.08 -11.87 11.41
CA GLY A 139 -0.89 -10.58 10.73
C GLY A 139 -2.11 -9.66 10.80
N GLY A 140 -3.32 -10.24 10.97
CA GLY A 140 -4.55 -9.50 11.22
C GLY A 140 -4.57 -8.80 12.57
N ALA A 141 -3.97 -9.39 13.60
CA ALA A 141 -3.96 -8.79 14.94
C ALA A 141 -3.12 -7.50 14.99
N VAL A 142 -1.92 -7.50 14.39
CA VAL A 142 -1.08 -6.28 14.32
C VAL A 142 -1.76 -5.20 13.47
N LYS A 143 -2.27 -5.57 12.31
CA LYS A 143 -2.98 -4.64 11.43
C LYS A 143 -4.23 -4.08 12.11
N GLY A 144 -5.01 -4.92 12.79
CA GLY A 144 -6.24 -4.50 13.46
C GLY A 144 -6.04 -3.48 14.58
N VAL A 145 -4.89 -3.50 15.27
CA VAL A 145 -4.62 -2.58 16.38
C VAL A 145 -3.77 -1.35 15.99
N SER A 146 -3.16 -1.37 14.81
CA SER A 146 -2.24 -0.30 14.37
C SER A 146 -2.72 0.46 13.15
N VAL A 147 -3.73 -0.03 12.44
CA VAL A 147 -4.21 0.59 11.20
C VAL A 147 -4.76 2.00 11.44
N TRP A 148 -4.30 2.94 10.64
CA TRP A 148 -4.90 4.27 10.55
C TRP A 148 -6.03 4.28 9.51
N PRO A 149 -6.98 5.23 9.57
CA PRO A 149 -8.09 5.32 8.63
C PRO A 149 -7.64 5.22 7.16
N CYS A 150 -8.07 4.16 6.47
CA CYS A 150 -7.62 3.85 5.12
C CYS A 150 -8.18 4.79 4.05
N ASP A 151 -9.16 5.61 4.39
CA ASP A 151 -9.68 6.70 3.55
C ASP A 151 -8.81 7.96 3.56
N LYS A 152 -7.83 8.02 4.50
CA LYS A 152 -6.94 9.17 4.68
C LYS A 152 -5.46 8.82 4.55
N TYR A 153 -5.07 7.58 4.81
CA TYR A 153 -3.68 7.17 4.89
C TYR A 153 -3.43 5.87 4.14
N LEU A 154 -2.30 5.78 3.46
CA LEU A 154 -1.75 4.50 3.02
C LEU A 154 -0.96 3.90 4.18
N ASN A 155 -1.41 2.75 4.67
CA ASN A 155 -0.77 2.04 5.76
C ASN A 155 0.25 1.02 5.23
N VAL A 156 1.49 1.08 5.67
CA VAL A 156 2.58 0.15 5.31
C VAL A 156 3.12 -0.49 6.58
N TRP A 157 3.15 -1.82 6.64
CA TRP A 157 3.70 -2.58 7.76
C TRP A 157 5.07 -3.18 7.39
N ILE A 158 6.05 -3.00 8.27
CA ILE A 158 7.43 -3.48 8.14
C ILE A 158 7.81 -4.34 9.35
#